data_7d28f9d02a904335db376176159f1ec9
#
_entry.id   7d28f9d02a904335db376176159f1ec9
#
_cell.length_a   1.000
_cell.length_b   1.000
_cell.length_c   1.000
_cell.angle_alpha   90.00
_cell.angle_beta   90.00
_cell.angle_gamma   90.00
#
_symmetry.space_group_name_H-M   'P 1'
#
loop_
_entity.id
_entity.type
_entity.pdbx_description
1 polymer ?
#
loop_
_entity_poly.entity_id
_entity_poly.type
_entity_poly.pdbx_seq_one_letter_code
_entity_poly.pdbx_strand_id
1 'polypeptide(L)'
;GLKRPQGMSEMRDAGKRWVNFPEIQAACGVKIVAPKLENAIAGTTLHLANTSEQKAEAEQSIREEWRGIYDKMPIMCSVCKKVSPRVEFITNCQNGTCKGAIEEKDGVVIKADTVGGLEALAFELFKLKIPVRQATVGPVNKKDILMAKSIQDPLNQAILGFSTKPNTEVADELSSDESEIAFFSGSIIYHIIDAFEEWRTAKQEE
;
A
#
# COMPACT_ATOMS: atom_id res chain seq x y z
N GLY A 1 10.55 18.51 17.40
CA GLY A 1 9.78 19.74 17.59
C GLY A 1 8.59 19.82 16.67
N LEU A 2 7.51 20.46 17.11
CA LEU A 2 6.30 20.70 16.33
C LEU A 2 6.40 22.03 15.60
N LYS A 3 6.07 22.06 14.32
CA LYS A 3 6.08 23.29 13.50
C LYS A 3 4.74 23.43 12.80
N ARG A 4 4.19 24.64 12.81
CA ARG A 4 2.94 24.99 12.12
C ARG A 4 3.25 25.93 10.96
N PRO A 5 2.63 25.77 9.77
CA PRO A 5 2.69 26.80 8.75
C PRO A 5 1.97 28.06 9.25
N GLN A 6 2.51 29.24 8.95
CA GLN A 6 1.80 30.49 9.18
C GLN A 6 0.54 30.54 8.31
N GLY A 7 -0.49 31.26 8.76
CA GLY A 7 -1.84 31.21 8.17
C GLY A 7 -1.89 31.50 6.67
N MET A 8 -2.97 31.05 6.01
CA MET A 8 -3.10 31.15 4.54
C MET A 8 -3.01 32.56 3.97
N SER A 9 -3.29 33.59 4.75
CA SER A 9 -3.10 35.01 4.38
C SER A 9 -1.63 35.41 4.27
N GLU A 10 -0.74 34.74 4.96
CA GLU A 10 0.70 35.01 4.97
C GLU A 10 1.47 34.12 3.96
N MET A 11 0.81 33.11 3.37
CA MET A 11 1.40 32.30 2.29
C MET A 11 1.63 33.07 0.98
N ARG A 12 1.10 34.29 0.84
CA ARG A 12 1.29 35.12 -0.38
C ARG A 12 2.58 35.91 -0.38
N ASP A 13 3.20 36.10 0.77
CA ASP A 13 4.50 36.76 0.87
C ASP A 13 5.62 35.74 1.08
N ALA A 14 6.41 35.60 0.12
CA ALA A 14 7.72 34.99 -0.18
C ALA A 14 8.58 34.35 0.92
N GLY A 15 8.09 34.03 2.08
CA GLY A 15 8.86 33.40 3.13
C GLY A 15 8.08 32.32 3.86
N LYS A 16 8.12 31.09 3.35
CA LYS A 16 7.62 29.88 4.01
C LYS A 16 8.31 29.63 5.35
N ARG A 17 8.03 30.45 6.36
CA ARG A 17 8.63 30.31 7.68
C ARG A 17 7.79 29.37 8.54
N TRP A 18 8.39 28.27 8.95
CA TRP A 18 7.83 27.38 9.95
C TRP A 18 8.14 27.93 11.35
N VAL A 19 7.12 28.14 12.17
CA VAL A 19 7.26 28.56 13.56
C VAL A 19 7.18 27.35 14.49
N ASN A 20 8.06 27.31 15.49
CA ASN A 20 8.03 26.28 16.51
C ASN A 20 6.97 26.62 17.56
N PHE A 21 6.11 25.66 17.88
CA PHE A 21 5.11 25.76 18.92
C PHE A 21 5.36 24.71 20.01
N PRO A 22 5.24 25.08 21.29
CA PRO A 22 5.33 24.12 22.38
C PRO A 22 4.09 23.22 22.44
N GLU A 23 2.94 23.73 22.04
CA GLU A 23 1.65 23.05 22.06
C GLU A 23 0.82 23.45 20.83
N ILE A 24 0.07 22.52 20.28
CA ILE A 24 -0.80 22.72 19.14
C ILE A 24 -2.17 22.14 19.47
N GLN A 25 -3.23 22.95 19.33
CA GLN A 25 -4.61 22.53 19.51
C GLN A 25 -5.12 21.76 18.30
N ALA A 26 -6.21 20.99 18.48
CA ALA A 26 -6.81 20.11 17.49
C ALA A 26 -7.15 20.81 16.14
N ALA A 27 -7.26 19.99 15.08
CA ALA A 27 -7.69 20.37 13.74
C ALA A 27 -6.76 21.33 12.97
N CYS A 28 -5.45 21.15 13.05
CA CYS A 28 -4.50 21.89 12.22
C CYS A 28 -3.43 20.98 11.60
N GLY A 29 -2.98 21.32 10.39
CA GLY A 29 -1.81 20.69 9.78
C GLY A 29 -0.54 21.12 10.49
N VAL A 30 0.32 20.15 10.83
CA VAL A 30 1.58 20.41 11.52
C VAL A 30 2.74 19.70 10.83
N LYS A 31 3.92 20.30 10.88
CA LYS A 31 5.17 19.64 10.54
C LYS A 31 5.86 19.14 11.80
N ILE A 32 6.05 17.84 11.90
CA ILE A 32 6.78 17.21 12.99
C ILE A 32 8.24 17.01 12.56
N VAL A 33 9.17 17.38 13.43
CA VAL A 33 10.61 17.16 13.22
C VAL A 33 11.15 16.41 14.42
N ALA A 34 11.58 15.18 14.18
CA ALA A 34 12.20 14.32 15.18
C ALA A 34 13.26 13.42 14.53
N PRO A 35 14.22 12.90 15.31
CA PRO A 35 15.15 11.87 14.82
C PRO A 35 14.39 10.61 14.39
N LYS A 36 14.91 9.91 13.38
CA LYS A 36 14.38 8.63 12.86
C LYS A 36 12.96 8.67 12.28
N LEU A 37 12.50 9.83 11.86
CA LEU A 37 11.21 9.96 11.14
C LEU A 37 11.27 9.39 9.72
N GLU A 38 12.44 9.12 9.19
CA GLU A 38 12.63 8.45 7.90
C GLU A 38 12.02 7.04 7.85
N ASN A 39 11.79 6.42 9.02
CA ASN A 39 11.14 5.13 9.14
C ASN A 39 9.60 5.22 9.34
N ALA A 40 9.06 6.43 9.41
CA ALA A 40 7.62 6.61 9.57
C ALA A 40 6.90 6.33 8.25
N ILE A 41 5.82 5.56 8.34
CA ILE A 41 4.98 5.19 7.20
C ILE A 41 3.85 6.20 7.07
N ALA A 42 3.68 6.75 5.86
CA ALA A 42 2.62 7.72 5.59
C ALA A 42 1.23 7.10 5.73
N GLY A 43 0.30 7.85 6.34
CA GLY A 43 -1.07 7.39 6.57
C GLY A 43 -1.27 6.60 7.87
N THR A 44 -0.23 6.44 8.71
CA THR A 44 -0.36 5.81 10.02
C THR A 44 -0.69 6.83 11.13
N THR A 45 -1.38 6.37 12.17
CA THR A 45 -1.71 7.17 13.35
C THR A 45 -0.45 7.44 14.17
N LEU A 46 -0.32 8.67 14.69
CA LEU A 46 0.76 9.05 15.62
C LEU A 46 0.24 9.00 17.05
N HIS A 47 0.93 8.22 17.87
CA HIS A 47 0.63 8.09 19.28
C HIS A 47 1.67 8.83 20.13
N LEU A 48 1.18 9.58 21.12
CA LEU A 48 2.04 10.17 22.18
C LEU A 48 2.25 9.14 23.29
N ALA A 49 3.50 8.85 23.60
CA ALA A 49 3.85 7.91 24.66
C ALA A 49 4.99 8.52 25.51
N ASN A 50 4.68 8.90 26.74
CA ASN A 50 5.63 9.45 27.71
C ASN A 50 6.11 8.41 28.71
N THR A 51 5.40 7.29 28.86
CA THR A 51 5.74 6.17 29.74
C THR A 51 5.94 4.89 28.97
N SER A 52 6.59 3.89 29.58
CA SER A 52 6.75 2.56 28.98
C SER A 52 5.42 1.85 28.74
N GLU A 53 4.45 2.07 29.62
CA GLU A 53 3.10 1.48 29.50
C GLU A 53 2.37 2.09 28.29
N GLN A 54 2.34 3.42 28.17
CA GLN A 54 1.75 4.12 27.02
C GLN A 54 2.41 3.71 25.70
N LYS A 55 3.73 3.47 25.71
CA LYS A 55 4.43 2.97 24.53
C LYS A 55 3.96 1.57 24.13
N ALA A 56 3.78 0.67 25.10
CA ALA A 56 3.29 -0.69 24.85
C ALA A 56 1.86 -0.67 24.29
N GLU A 57 0.97 0.17 24.85
CA GLU A 57 -0.40 0.37 24.36
C GLU A 57 -0.41 0.91 22.93
N ALA A 58 0.43 1.92 22.64
CA ALA A 58 0.54 2.48 21.29
C ALA A 58 1.05 1.45 20.28
N GLU A 59 2.06 0.65 20.64
CA GLU A 59 2.58 -0.43 19.78
C GLU A 59 1.51 -1.51 19.53
N GLN A 60 0.70 -1.83 20.53
CA GLN A 60 -0.40 -2.77 20.38
C GLN A 60 -1.47 -2.21 19.43
N SER A 61 -1.89 -0.96 19.62
CA SER A 61 -2.86 -0.28 18.76
C SER A 61 -2.41 -0.24 17.30
N ILE A 62 -1.15 0.10 17.05
CA ILE A 62 -0.57 0.10 15.69
C ILE A 62 -0.56 -1.31 15.10
N ARG A 63 -0.23 -2.33 15.86
CA ARG A 63 -0.24 -3.73 15.40
C ARG A 63 -1.65 -4.20 15.04
N GLU A 64 -2.66 -3.78 15.79
CA GLU A 64 -4.09 -4.09 15.53
C GLU A 64 -4.57 -3.38 14.26
N GLU A 65 -4.20 -2.11 14.06
CA GLU A 65 -4.49 -1.36 12.84
C GLU A 65 -3.91 -2.07 11.60
N TRP A 66 -2.62 -2.41 11.63
CA TRP A 66 -1.97 -3.15 10.54
C TRP A 66 -2.56 -4.53 10.30
N ARG A 67 -2.91 -5.25 11.37
CA ARG A 67 -3.59 -6.54 11.25
C ARG A 67 -4.93 -6.38 10.56
N GLY A 68 -5.73 -5.37 10.93
CA GLY A 68 -7.02 -5.09 10.30
C GLY A 68 -6.92 -4.85 8.79
N ILE A 69 -5.86 -4.17 8.34
CA ILE A 69 -5.58 -3.95 6.92
C ILE A 69 -5.17 -5.26 6.25
N TYR A 70 -4.24 -5.99 6.87
CA TYR A 70 -3.71 -7.25 6.34
C TYR A 70 -4.79 -8.33 6.24
N ASP A 71 -5.72 -8.37 7.18
CA ASP A 71 -6.85 -9.30 7.22
C ASP A 71 -7.86 -9.06 6.07
N LYS A 72 -7.91 -7.85 5.53
CA LYS A 72 -8.76 -7.48 4.39
C LYS A 72 -8.10 -7.74 3.03
N MET A 73 -6.78 -8.02 2.97
CA MET A 73 -6.10 -8.26 1.71
C MET A 73 -6.67 -9.46 0.98
N PRO A 74 -7.02 -9.33 -0.31
CA PRO A 74 -7.52 -10.44 -1.11
C PRO A 74 -6.40 -11.43 -1.40
N ILE A 75 -6.59 -12.67 -0.96
CA ILE A 75 -5.65 -13.77 -1.18
C ILE A 75 -6.36 -14.94 -1.85
N MET A 76 -5.61 -15.74 -2.58
CA MET A 76 -6.13 -16.91 -3.26
C MET A 76 -5.82 -18.20 -2.50
N CYS A 77 -6.76 -19.10 -2.49
CA CYS A 77 -6.57 -20.47 -1.95
C CYS A 77 -5.88 -21.38 -2.97
N SER A 78 -4.83 -22.07 -2.57
CA SER A 78 -4.07 -22.99 -3.43
C SER A 78 -4.89 -24.19 -3.94
N VAL A 79 -5.93 -24.59 -3.20
CA VAL A 79 -6.76 -25.76 -3.54
C VAL A 79 -8.01 -25.35 -4.33
N CYS A 80 -8.88 -24.52 -3.74
CA CYS A 80 -10.15 -24.16 -4.39
C CYS A 80 -10.05 -22.94 -5.32
N LYS A 81 -8.89 -22.28 -5.41
CA LYS A 81 -8.61 -21.09 -6.23
C LYS A 81 -9.54 -19.91 -5.97
N LYS A 82 -10.29 -19.94 -4.86
CA LYS A 82 -11.17 -18.83 -4.46
C LYS A 82 -10.34 -17.68 -3.91
N VAL A 83 -10.62 -16.48 -4.39
CA VAL A 83 -10.09 -15.22 -3.82
C VAL A 83 -11.03 -14.73 -2.74
N SER A 84 -10.50 -14.46 -1.57
CA SER A 84 -11.25 -13.93 -0.43
C SER A 84 -10.34 -13.10 0.48
N PRO A 85 -10.90 -12.20 1.32
CA PRO A 85 -10.12 -11.58 2.37
C PRO A 85 -9.43 -12.62 3.24
N ARG A 86 -8.26 -12.32 3.73
CA ARG A 86 -7.43 -13.25 4.53
C ARG A 86 -8.20 -13.83 5.72
N VAL A 87 -9.00 -13.02 6.42
CA VAL A 87 -9.80 -13.49 7.56
C VAL A 87 -10.82 -14.56 7.15
N GLU A 88 -11.48 -14.37 6.02
CA GLU A 88 -12.43 -15.36 5.48
C GLU A 88 -11.70 -16.62 4.98
N PHE A 89 -10.52 -16.45 4.37
CA PHE A 89 -9.68 -17.57 3.96
C PHE A 89 -9.30 -18.44 5.15
N ILE A 90 -8.87 -17.87 6.27
CA ILE A 90 -8.52 -18.63 7.48
C ILE A 90 -9.72 -19.46 7.94
N THR A 91 -10.92 -18.88 7.98
CA THR A 91 -12.14 -19.55 8.43
C THR A 91 -12.59 -20.63 7.46
N ASN A 92 -12.67 -20.33 6.17
CA ASN A 92 -13.31 -21.18 5.16
C ASN A 92 -12.37 -22.20 4.50
N CYS A 93 -11.10 -21.82 4.32
CA CYS A 93 -10.13 -22.67 3.65
C CYS A 93 -9.14 -23.31 4.62
N GLN A 94 -8.44 -22.55 5.43
CA GLN A 94 -7.40 -23.09 6.31
C GLN A 94 -7.99 -23.96 7.43
N ASN A 95 -8.98 -23.45 8.14
CA ASN A 95 -9.67 -24.15 9.25
C ASN A 95 -10.95 -24.86 8.80
N GLY A 96 -11.45 -24.57 7.61
CA GLY A 96 -12.68 -25.14 7.06
C GLY A 96 -12.48 -26.50 6.37
N THR A 97 -13.40 -26.85 5.48
CA THR A 97 -13.41 -28.13 4.76
C THR A 97 -12.37 -28.23 3.64
N CYS A 98 -11.96 -27.10 3.05
CA CYS A 98 -11.04 -27.04 1.92
C CYS A 98 -9.61 -27.47 2.28
N LYS A 99 -9.13 -27.10 3.51
CA LYS A 99 -7.76 -27.34 3.99
C LYS A 99 -6.66 -26.79 3.07
N GLY A 100 -6.97 -25.81 2.24
CA GLY A 100 -6.01 -25.18 1.35
C GLY A 100 -5.09 -24.20 2.08
N ALA A 101 -3.88 -24.03 1.55
CA ALA A 101 -2.94 -22.99 1.95
C ALA A 101 -3.16 -21.70 1.11
N ILE A 102 -2.49 -20.61 1.49
CA ILE A 102 -2.43 -19.42 0.64
C ILE A 102 -1.63 -19.77 -0.62
N GLU A 103 -2.14 -19.34 -1.79
CA GLU A 103 -1.37 -19.45 -3.03
C GLU A 103 -0.27 -18.39 -3.03
N GLU A 104 0.97 -18.86 -2.86
CA GLU A 104 2.12 -17.96 -2.73
C GLU A 104 2.78 -17.60 -4.07
N LYS A 105 2.34 -18.20 -5.16
CA LYS A 105 2.95 -18.04 -6.48
C LYS A 105 2.10 -17.17 -7.41
N ASP A 106 1.01 -16.64 -6.92
CA ASP A 106 0.08 -15.87 -7.72
C ASP A 106 -0.45 -14.63 -6.98
N GLY A 107 -0.91 -13.66 -7.77
CA GLY A 107 -1.44 -12.38 -7.29
C GLY A 107 -0.54 -11.19 -7.64
N VAL A 108 -1.16 -10.03 -7.78
CA VAL A 108 -0.48 -8.78 -8.16
C VAL A 108 0.32 -8.17 -7.00
N VAL A 109 1.32 -7.37 -7.34
CA VAL A 109 2.03 -6.51 -6.37
C VAL A 109 1.34 -5.15 -6.33
N ILE A 110 0.97 -4.68 -5.15
CA ILE A 110 0.37 -3.35 -4.97
C ILE A 110 1.23 -2.42 -4.12
N LYS A 111 1.26 -1.16 -4.52
CA LYS A 111 1.98 -0.07 -3.86
C LYS A 111 1.07 1.14 -3.72
N ALA A 112 1.22 1.87 -2.64
CA ALA A 112 0.56 3.16 -2.46
C ALA A 112 1.47 4.12 -1.69
N ASP A 113 1.16 5.41 -1.77
CA ASP A 113 1.84 6.45 -0.98
C ASP A 113 1.45 6.40 0.50
N THR A 114 0.25 5.88 0.80
CA THR A 114 -0.32 5.80 2.14
C THR A 114 -0.95 4.44 2.41
N VAL A 115 -1.14 4.13 3.69
CA VAL A 115 -1.82 2.91 4.14
C VAL A 115 -3.28 2.86 3.66
N GLY A 116 -4.01 3.98 3.77
CA GLY A 116 -5.40 4.06 3.29
C GLY A 116 -5.52 3.88 1.77
N GLY A 117 -4.55 4.39 0.99
CA GLY A 117 -4.49 4.16 -0.45
C GLY A 117 -4.28 2.69 -0.80
N LEU A 118 -3.42 2.00 -0.02
CA LEU A 118 -3.19 0.58 -0.18
C LEU A 118 -4.45 -0.26 0.10
N GLU A 119 -5.18 0.08 1.18
CA GLU A 119 -6.43 -0.57 1.55
C GLU A 119 -7.51 -0.38 0.47
N ALA A 120 -7.64 0.85 -0.04
CA ALA A 120 -8.62 1.17 -1.08
C ALA A 120 -8.33 0.41 -2.39
N LEU A 121 -7.05 0.34 -2.80
CA LEU A 121 -6.65 -0.43 -3.99
C LEU A 121 -6.92 -1.93 -3.80
N ALA A 122 -6.58 -2.50 -2.64
CA ALA A 122 -6.86 -3.89 -2.32
C ALA A 122 -8.36 -4.22 -2.33
N PHE A 123 -9.20 -3.30 -1.87
CA PHE A 123 -10.66 -3.46 -1.88
C PHE A 123 -11.22 -3.55 -3.30
N GLU A 124 -10.76 -2.71 -4.24
CA GLU A 124 -11.17 -2.78 -5.64
C GLU A 124 -10.71 -4.08 -6.30
N LEU A 125 -9.48 -4.51 -6.06
CA LEU A 125 -8.97 -5.80 -6.56
C LEU A 125 -9.77 -6.99 -6.02
N PHE A 126 -10.23 -6.92 -4.76
CA PHE A 126 -11.10 -7.95 -4.20
C PHE A 126 -12.43 -8.07 -4.94
N LYS A 127 -13.07 -6.95 -5.32
CA LYS A 127 -14.31 -6.97 -6.12
C LYS A 127 -14.12 -7.69 -7.44
N LEU A 128 -12.96 -7.52 -8.06
CA LEU A 128 -12.58 -8.18 -9.32
C LEU A 128 -12.05 -9.61 -9.14
N LYS A 129 -11.98 -10.09 -7.90
CA LYS A 129 -11.42 -11.40 -7.54
C LYS A 129 -9.96 -11.56 -7.96
N ILE A 130 -9.20 -10.47 -7.95
CA ILE A 130 -7.77 -10.48 -8.24
C ILE A 130 -7.03 -10.62 -6.91
N PRO A 131 -6.20 -11.66 -6.74
CA PRO A 131 -5.44 -11.85 -5.53
C PRO A 131 -4.28 -10.85 -5.43
N VAL A 132 -3.91 -10.49 -4.19
CA VAL A 132 -2.76 -9.65 -3.90
C VAL A 132 -1.66 -10.50 -3.30
N ARG A 133 -0.50 -10.52 -3.95
CA ARG A 133 0.69 -11.23 -3.50
C ARG A 133 1.46 -10.41 -2.47
N GLN A 134 1.64 -9.13 -2.73
CA GLN A 134 2.36 -8.22 -1.86
C GLN A 134 1.71 -6.84 -1.86
N ALA A 135 1.60 -6.24 -0.68
CA ALA A 135 1.06 -4.90 -0.47
C ALA A 135 2.03 -4.10 0.42
N THR A 136 2.57 -3.00 -0.09
CA THR A 136 3.54 -2.19 0.66
C THR A 136 3.38 -0.70 0.38
N VAL A 137 3.67 0.13 1.38
CA VAL A 137 3.63 1.60 1.26
C VAL A 137 4.99 2.13 0.81
N GLY A 138 4.98 3.15 -0.03
CA GLY A 138 6.16 3.84 -0.54
C GLY A 138 6.42 3.61 -2.02
N PRO A 139 7.53 4.10 -2.56
CA PRO A 139 7.88 3.99 -3.98
C PRO A 139 8.16 2.55 -4.39
N VAL A 140 7.95 2.27 -5.68
CA VAL A 140 8.29 0.96 -6.25
C VAL A 140 9.81 0.81 -6.29
N ASN A 141 10.31 -0.33 -5.87
CA ASN A 141 11.73 -0.64 -5.77
C ASN A 141 12.06 -2.00 -6.42
N LYS A 142 13.34 -2.34 -6.47
CA LYS A 142 13.83 -3.56 -7.11
C LYS A 142 13.26 -4.85 -6.52
N LYS A 143 12.93 -4.87 -5.22
CA LYS A 143 12.32 -6.04 -4.59
C LYS A 143 10.90 -6.27 -5.09
N ASP A 144 10.15 -5.20 -5.37
CA ASP A 144 8.80 -5.28 -5.90
C ASP A 144 8.81 -5.86 -7.32
N ILE A 145 9.78 -5.47 -8.15
CA ILE A 145 9.99 -6.02 -9.49
C ILE A 145 10.33 -7.52 -9.41
N LEU A 146 11.28 -7.90 -8.57
CA LEU A 146 11.64 -9.31 -8.39
C LEU A 146 10.46 -10.15 -7.88
N MET A 147 9.62 -9.57 -7.02
CA MET A 147 8.39 -10.23 -6.56
C MET A 147 7.42 -10.43 -7.71
N ALA A 148 7.17 -9.39 -8.53
CA ALA A 148 6.29 -9.48 -9.69
C ALA A 148 6.79 -10.51 -10.73
N LYS A 149 8.11 -10.56 -10.99
CA LYS A 149 8.74 -11.58 -11.85
C LYS A 149 8.57 -13.02 -11.33
N SER A 150 8.44 -13.20 -10.03
CA SER A 150 8.25 -14.52 -9.42
C SER A 150 6.82 -15.07 -9.52
N ILE A 151 5.87 -14.26 -9.97
CA ILE A 151 4.47 -14.63 -10.12
C ILE A 151 4.33 -15.59 -11.31
N GLN A 152 3.64 -16.70 -11.10
CA GLN A 152 3.51 -17.75 -12.13
C GLN A 152 2.41 -17.47 -13.15
N ASP A 153 1.31 -16.80 -12.74
CA ASP A 153 0.27 -16.40 -13.66
C ASP A 153 0.70 -15.15 -14.44
N PRO A 154 0.92 -15.23 -15.77
CA PRO A 154 1.31 -14.09 -16.58
C PRO A 154 0.32 -12.92 -16.52
N LEU A 155 -0.95 -13.19 -16.25
CA LEU A 155 -2.01 -12.18 -16.14
C LEU A 155 -1.94 -11.39 -14.85
N ASN A 156 -1.15 -11.83 -13.89
CA ASN A 156 -0.94 -11.18 -12.60
C ASN A 156 0.51 -10.66 -12.42
N GLN A 157 1.38 -10.82 -13.42
CA GLN A 157 2.74 -10.26 -13.43
C GLN A 157 2.71 -8.74 -13.61
N ALA A 158 2.11 -8.07 -12.64
CA ALA A 158 1.91 -6.63 -12.68
C ALA A 158 2.18 -5.97 -11.31
N ILE A 159 2.58 -4.70 -11.39
CA ILE A 159 2.70 -3.81 -10.23
C ILE A 159 1.68 -2.69 -10.40
N LEU A 160 0.79 -2.52 -9.42
CA LEU A 160 -0.21 -1.46 -9.39
C LEU A 160 0.18 -0.42 -8.34
N GLY A 161 0.43 0.81 -8.77
CA GLY A 161 0.90 1.92 -7.94
C GLY A 161 -0.15 3.03 -7.79
N PHE A 162 -0.73 3.20 -6.60
CA PHE A 162 -1.65 4.30 -6.32
C PHE A 162 -0.91 5.47 -5.68
N SER A 163 -0.94 6.64 -6.34
CA SER A 163 -0.26 7.88 -5.91
C SER A 163 1.23 7.68 -5.59
N THR A 164 1.86 6.67 -6.15
CA THR A 164 3.27 6.37 -5.94
C THR A 164 4.04 6.30 -7.27
N LYS A 165 5.34 6.49 -7.20
CA LYS A 165 6.23 6.48 -8.36
C LYS A 165 7.32 5.43 -8.14
N PRO A 166 7.93 4.93 -9.21
CA PRO A 166 9.11 4.09 -9.08
C PRO A 166 10.30 4.91 -8.55
N ASN A 167 11.19 4.25 -7.84
CA ASN A 167 12.51 4.81 -7.53
C ASN A 167 13.28 5.05 -8.83
N THR A 168 14.20 6.02 -8.81
CA THR A 168 15.06 6.34 -9.98
C THR A 168 15.82 5.14 -10.51
N GLU A 169 16.20 4.20 -9.65
CA GLU A 169 16.95 2.98 -10.01
C GLU A 169 16.15 1.99 -10.85
N VAL A 170 14.81 2.03 -10.78
CA VAL A 170 13.92 1.06 -11.44
C VAL A 170 12.99 1.72 -12.45
N ALA A 171 13.02 3.04 -12.55
CA ALA A 171 12.13 3.80 -13.43
C ALA A 171 12.36 3.44 -14.91
N ASP A 172 13.62 3.29 -15.32
CA ASP A 172 13.98 2.95 -16.69
C ASP A 172 13.58 1.51 -17.04
N GLU A 173 13.75 0.55 -16.10
CA GLU A 173 13.35 -0.84 -16.29
C GLU A 173 11.83 -0.97 -16.46
N LEU A 174 11.04 -0.22 -15.68
CA LEU A 174 9.58 -0.26 -15.74
C LEU A 174 8.99 0.53 -16.93
N SER A 175 9.75 1.45 -17.50
CA SER A 175 9.32 2.27 -18.65
C SER A 175 9.73 1.69 -20.00
N SER A 176 10.54 0.64 -20.01
CA SER A 176 11.01 0.02 -21.26
C SER A 176 9.90 -0.88 -21.85
N ASP A 177 9.73 -0.84 -23.17
CA ASP A 177 8.80 -1.74 -23.89
C ASP A 177 9.22 -3.22 -23.80
N GLU A 178 10.46 -3.48 -23.40
CA GLU A 178 10.99 -4.83 -23.15
C GLU A 178 10.73 -5.32 -21.72
N SER A 179 10.00 -4.54 -20.90
CA SER A 179 9.73 -4.94 -19.52
C SER A 179 8.83 -6.19 -19.50
N GLU A 180 9.32 -7.23 -18.84
CA GLU A 180 8.55 -8.48 -18.61
C GLU A 180 7.35 -8.27 -17.67
N ILE A 181 7.27 -7.10 -16.98
CA ILE A 181 6.29 -6.79 -15.97
C ILE A 181 5.49 -5.57 -16.39
N ALA A 182 4.17 -5.66 -16.30
CA ALA A 182 3.30 -4.51 -16.49
C ALA A 182 3.32 -3.60 -15.24
N PHE A 183 3.43 -2.30 -15.47
CA PHE A 183 3.37 -1.29 -14.39
C PHE A 183 2.28 -0.26 -14.67
N PHE A 184 1.32 -0.18 -13.77
CA PHE A 184 0.22 0.77 -13.84
C PHE A 184 0.27 1.71 -12.64
N SER A 185 0.30 3.01 -12.87
CA SER A 185 0.32 3.99 -11.79
C SER A 185 -0.55 5.21 -12.09
N GLY A 186 -1.12 5.77 -11.04
CA GLY A 186 -1.99 6.93 -11.17
C GLY A 186 -2.43 7.49 -9.81
N SER A 187 -3.09 8.64 -9.87
CA SER A 187 -3.71 9.29 -8.71
C SER A 187 -5.21 8.97 -8.57
N ILE A 188 -5.77 8.21 -9.51
CA ILE A 188 -7.17 7.76 -9.52
C ILE A 188 -7.17 6.23 -9.60
N ILE A 189 -7.70 5.58 -8.58
CA ILE A 189 -7.68 4.11 -8.46
C ILE A 189 -8.37 3.44 -9.66
N TYR A 190 -9.52 3.94 -10.08
CA TYR A 190 -10.28 3.37 -11.19
C TYR A 190 -9.48 3.36 -12.50
N HIS A 191 -8.71 4.41 -12.80
CA HIS A 191 -7.87 4.45 -14.00
C HIS A 191 -6.77 3.38 -13.98
N ILE A 192 -6.23 3.08 -12.80
CA ILE A 192 -5.23 2.02 -12.63
C ILE A 192 -5.88 0.65 -12.89
N ILE A 193 -7.06 0.45 -12.33
CA ILE A 193 -7.80 -0.80 -12.46
C ILE A 193 -8.23 -1.02 -13.91
N ASP A 194 -8.83 -0.02 -14.56
CA ASP A 194 -9.29 -0.09 -15.95
C ASP A 194 -8.12 -0.44 -16.89
N ALA A 195 -6.99 0.27 -16.77
CA ALA A 195 -5.80 0.01 -17.57
C ALA A 195 -5.23 -1.40 -17.33
N PHE A 196 -5.28 -1.89 -16.09
CA PHE A 196 -4.85 -3.24 -15.76
C PHE A 196 -5.80 -4.30 -16.35
N GLU A 197 -7.11 -4.10 -16.29
CA GLU A 197 -8.09 -5.03 -16.87
C GLU A 197 -8.00 -5.07 -18.40
N GLU A 198 -7.83 -3.92 -19.06
CA GLU A 198 -7.58 -3.83 -20.50
C GLU A 198 -6.32 -4.61 -20.90
N TRP A 199 -5.22 -4.41 -20.19
CA TRP A 199 -3.99 -5.16 -20.41
C TRP A 199 -4.16 -6.67 -20.21
N ARG A 200 -4.88 -7.10 -19.16
CA ARG A 200 -5.18 -8.52 -18.92
C ARG A 200 -5.99 -9.13 -20.06
N THR A 201 -6.99 -8.40 -20.53
CA THR A 201 -7.83 -8.84 -21.66
C THR A 201 -7.02 -9.01 -22.92
N ALA A 202 -6.20 -8.02 -23.27
CA ALA A 202 -5.31 -8.10 -24.44
C ALA A 202 -4.35 -9.28 -24.35
N LYS A 203 -3.77 -9.52 -23.15
CA LYS A 203 -2.84 -10.64 -22.92
C LYS A 203 -3.50 -12.02 -22.92
N GLN A 204 -4.82 -12.10 -22.74
CA GLN A 204 -5.59 -13.37 -22.86
C GLN A 204 -5.90 -13.73 -24.31
N GLU A 205 -5.89 -12.74 -25.19
CA GLU A 205 -6.19 -12.92 -26.62
C GLU A 205 -4.94 -13.28 -27.46
N GLU A 206 -3.74 -13.12 -26.87
CA GLU A 206 -2.46 -13.53 -27.45
C GLU A 206 -2.22 -15.05 -27.27
#